data_f60519e024af204231d2f524b5537509
#
_entry.id   f60519e024af204231d2f524b5537509
#
_cell.length_a   1.000
_cell.length_b   1.000
_cell.length_c   1.000
_cell.angle_alpha   90.00
_cell.angle_beta   90.00
_cell.angle_gamma   90.00
#
_symmetry.space_group_name_H-M   'P 1'
#
loop_
_entity.id
_entity.type
_entity.pdbx_description
1 polymer ?
#
loop_
_entity_poly.entity_id
_entity_poly.type
_entity_poly.pdbx_seq_one_letter_code
_entity_poly.pdbx_strand_id
1 'polypeptide(L)'
;MMMISLQRRLALMAAATAVMALAGCATQGPSQQALPPIVFVHGNGDTAALWQTTAWRFESNGWPRERLHAIDVPYPLNRDDDTKAQPGRTSAAEHMAYLKAEVDKVLKATGARKVVLMGNSRGGNAIRNYIQNGGGEQTVSHAILGGTPNHGVWAIPGFREGSEFAGTGPFLKGLNAPKNAAGDEVTGPVQWMTVRSDNNDKFAQPDGLWIGQKGTPTNVTAAGPELKGATNVVIPRIDHRETSFSPAAFAAAYQFITGKAPAATAIASEARVAISGKVTGLGVDPLDAKTGNFSNNLPLPGAQLEVYATDPATGARSGNALLRTTVAADGQWGPLVVPPGAPLEFAIAAPGSATTHISRSGFPSSSSIVHLRAERIADADKTAASVVTMTRPRGYLDPARDQMLFDGVPPVGVPAGAGAASAKIKPEGPQRSVAAQFNGERVVGQTWPAANGHLVFLELTY
;
A
#
# COMPACT_ATOMS: atom_id res chain seq x y z
N MET A 1 -34.79 34.24 70.02
CA MET A 1 -33.52 33.65 69.49
C MET A 1 -33.75 32.61 68.40
N MET A 2 -34.90 32.60 67.74
CA MET A 2 -35.26 31.60 66.74
C MET A 2 -35.49 32.15 65.31
N MET A 3 -35.47 33.46 65.10
CA MET A 3 -35.67 34.10 63.77
C MET A 3 -34.36 34.37 63.00
N ILE A 4 -33.20 34.36 63.60
CA ILE A 4 -31.89 34.64 62.95
C ILE A 4 -31.33 33.39 62.22
N SER A 5 -31.78 32.18 62.60
CA SER A 5 -31.33 30.92 61.98
C SER A 5 -31.99 30.62 60.60
N LEU A 6 -33.19 31.15 60.37
CA LEU A 6 -33.95 30.88 59.17
C LEU A 6 -33.45 31.72 57.99
N GLN A 7 -33.06 32.97 58.25
CA GLN A 7 -32.54 33.87 57.19
C GLN A 7 -31.12 33.45 56.69
N ARG A 8 -30.29 32.85 57.58
CA ARG A 8 -28.98 32.33 57.17
C ARG A 8 -29.08 31.05 56.37
N ARG A 9 -30.11 30.22 56.56
CA ARG A 9 -30.32 29.00 55.71
C ARG A 9 -30.92 29.32 54.36
N LEU A 10 -31.70 30.36 54.21
CA LEU A 10 -32.24 30.84 52.92
C LEU A 10 -31.18 31.54 52.08
N ALA A 11 -30.24 32.27 52.70
CA ALA A 11 -29.13 32.90 51.98
C ALA A 11 -28.10 31.89 51.46
N LEU A 12 -27.89 30.75 52.17
CA LEU A 12 -27.00 29.66 51.71
C LEU A 12 -27.61 28.82 50.61
N MET A 13 -28.94 28.65 50.53
CA MET A 13 -29.60 27.96 49.42
C MET A 13 -29.69 28.83 48.15
N ALA A 14 -29.79 30.15 48.26
CA ALA A 14 -29.77 31.05 47.11
C ALA A 14 -28.35 31.16 46.49
N ALA A 15 -27.28 31.04 47.28
CA ALA A 15 -25.90 31.03 46.77
C ALA A 15 -25.53 29.70 46.09
N ALA A 16 -26.08 28.55 46.51
CA ALA A 16 -25.82 27.24 45.89
C ALA A 16 -26.53 27.11 44.53
N THR A 17 -27.70 27.73 44.32
CA THR A 17 -28.41 27.72 43.03
C THR A 17 -27.82 28.69 42.02
N ALA A 18 -27.16 29.78 42.42
CA ALA A 18 -26.49 30.69 41.50
C ALA A 18 -25.15 30.13 40.95
N VAL A 19 -24.48 29.21 41.67
CA VAL A 19 -23.24 28.57 41.19
C VAL A 19 -23.51 27.46 40.18
N MET A 20 -24.68 26.82 40.20
CA MET A 20 -25.04 25.82 39.18
C MET A 20 -25.55 26.41 37.85
N ALA A 21 -25.93 27.67 37.82
CA ALA A 21 -26.37 28.33 36.58
C ALA A 21 -25.21 28.91 35.73
N LEU A 22 -23.98 28.95 36.25
CA LEU A 22 -22.79 29.44 35.53
C LEU A 22 -21.91 28.33 34.93
N ALA A 23 -22.24 27.04 35.14
CA ALA A 23 -21.55 25.92 34.55
C ALA A 23 -22.08 25.49 33.17
N GLY A 24 -23.01 26.25 32.59
CA GLY A 24 -23.75 25.89 31.36
C GLY A 24 -23.31 26.57 30.06
N CYS A 25 -22.25 27.38 30.07
CA CYS A 25 -21.66 27.92 28.83
C CYS A 25 -20.18 27.58 28.75
N ALA A 26 -19.85 26.30 28.76
CA ALA A 26 -18.64 25.88 28.08
C ALA A 26 -18.86 26.23 26.60
N THR A 27 -18.35 27.35 26.12
CA THR A 27 -18.16 27.62 24.71
C THR A 27 -17.39 26.41 24.16
N GLN A 28 -18.08 25.55 23.42
CA GLN A 28 -17.39 24.61 22.56
C GLN A 28 -16.46 25.48 21.71
N GLY A 29 -15.17 25.39 21.99
CA GLY A 29 -14.15 25.95 21.13
C GLY A 29 -14.45 25.49 19.68
N PRO A 30 -14.04 26.24 18.67
CA PRO A 30 -14.31 25.87 17.29
C PRO A 30 -13.99 24.37 17.14
N SER A 31 -14.98 23.57 16.75
CA SER A 31 -14.85 22.15 16.58
C SER A 31 -13.63 21.95 15.68
N GLN A 32 -12.57 21.36 16.20
CA GLN A 32 -11.39 21.03 15.44
C GLN A 32 -11.92 20.16 14.28
N GLN A 33 -11.96 20.71 13.08
CA GLN A 33 -12.58 20.04 11.94
C GLN A 33 -11.91 18.68 11.80
N ALA A 34 -12.67 17.63 12.03
CA ALA A 34 -12.11 16.28 12.07
C ALA A 34 -11.39 16.01 10.75
N LEU A 35 -10.12 15.59 10.83
CA LEU A 35 -9.31 15.25 9.65
C LEU A 35 -10.10 14.30 8.73
N PRO A 36 -10.14 14.54 7.42
CA PRO A 36 -10.94 13.70 6.51
C PRO A 36 -10.41 12.26 6.49
N PRO A 37 -11.28 11.26 6.28
CA PRO A 37 -10.78 9.90 6.03
C PRO A 37 -10.02 9.84 4.71
N ILE A 38 -8.95 9.05 4.70
CA ILE A 38 -8.14 8.78 3.52
C ILE A 38 -8.39 7.35 3.06
N VAL A 39 -8.71 7.16 1.78
CA VAL A 39 -8.80 5.86 1.16
C VAL A 39 -7.60 5.68 0.24
N PHE A 40 -6.80 4.65 0.50
CA PHE A 40 -5.61 4.31 -0.25
C PHE A 40 -5.92 3.20 -1.26
N VAL A 41 -5.54 3.42 -2.52
CA VAL A 41 -5.84 2.52 -3.65
C VAL A 41 -4.53 2.04 -4.27
N HIS A 42 -4.24 0.76 -4.17
CA HIS A 42 -3.01 0.17 -4.70
C HIS A 42 -3.01 0.05 -6.24
N GLY A 43 -1.84 -0.23 -6.81
CA GLY A 43 -1.62 -0.41 -8.24
C GLY A 43 -1.96 -1.80 -8.77
N ASN A 44 -1.58 -2.03 -10.03
CA ASN A 44 -1.79 -3.29 -10.75
C ASN A 44 -1.01 -4.44 -10.11
N GLY A 45 -1.70 -5.50 -9.70
CA GLY A 45 -1.09 -6.66 -9.06
C GLY A 45 -0.61 -6.46 -7.63
N ASP A 46 -0.91 -5.30 -7.01
CA ASP A 46 -0.52 -4.95 -5.64
C ASP A 46 -1.63 -5.23 -4.61
N THR A 47 -1.36 -4.85 -3.37
CA THR A 47 -2.24 -5.02 -2.20
C THR A 47 -2.29 -3.74 -1.36
N ALA A 48 -3.20 -3.68 -0.39
CA ALA A 48 -3.27 -2.63 0.62
C ALA A 48 -1.95 -2.43 1.38
N ALA A 49 -1.12 -3.46 1.52
CA ALA A 49 0.15 -3.39 2.24
C ALA A 49 1.16 -2.40 1.64
N LEU A 50 1.01 -1.99 0.38
CA LEU A 50 1.78 -0.90 -0.22
C LEU A 50 1.78 0.36 0.65
N TRP A 51 0.66 0.65 1.31
CA TRP A 51 0.42 1.90 2.02
C TRP A 51 0.85 1.89 3.49
N GLN A 52 1.45 0.79 3.97
CA GLN A 52 1.79 0.61 5.38
C GLN A 52 2.63 1.76 5.95
N THR A 53 3.74 2.11 5.28
CA THR A 53 4.63 3.17 5.76
C THR A 53 4.03 4.57 5.59
N THR A 54 3.16 4.77 4.61
CA THR A 54 2.41 6.02 4.43
C THR A 54 1.38 6.22 5.54
N ALA A 55 0.64 5.18 5.89
CA ALA A 55 -0.30 5.22 7.02
C ALA A 55 0.44 5.56 8.32
N TRP A 56 1.56 4.91 8.63
CA TRP A 56 2.39 5.23 9.79
C TRP A 56 2.87 6.69 9.82
N ARG A 57 3.21 7.28 8.66
CA ARG A 57 3.61 8.70 8.59
C ARG A 57 2.44 9.63 8.85
N PHE A 58 1.25 9.32 8.33
CA PHE A 58 0.04 10.08 8.67
C PHE A 58 -0.27 9.99 10.16
N GLU A 59 -0.22 8.81 10.77
CA GLU A 59 -0.39 8.61 12.22
C GLU A 59 0.66 9.39 13.02
N SER A 60 1.93 9.36 12.61
CA SER A 60 3.03 10.11 13.23
C SER A 60 2.83 11.64 13.18
N ASN A 61 1.94 12.11 12.31
CA ASN A 61 1.55 13.51 12.17
C ASN A 61 0.13 13.79 12.70
N GLY A 62 -0.40 12.92 13.56
CA GLY A 62 -1.66 13.12 14.28
C GLY A 62 -2.92 12.73 13.51
N TRP A 63 -2.80 12.02 12.39
CA TRP A 63 -3.97 11.47 11.70
C TRP A 63 -4.51 10.25 12.46
N PRO A 64 -5.80 10.21 12.79
CA PRO A 64 -6.38 9.06 13.48
C PRO A 64 -6.33 7.79 12.61
N ARG A 65 -5.87 6.67 13.18
CA ARG A 65 -5.74 5.38 12.47
C ARG A 65 -7.06 4.91 11.87
N GLU A 66 -8.15 5.10 12.58
CA GLU A 66 -9.50 4.76 12.14
C GLU A 66 -10.02 5.60 10.97
N ARG A 67 -9.25 6.59 10.52
CA ARG A 67 -9.51 7.39 9.32
C ARG A 67 -8.58 7.06 8.15
N LEU A 68 -7.73 6.02 8.28
CA LEU A 68 -6.81 5.56 7.24
C LEU A 68 -7.27 4.18 6.75
N HIS A 69 -7.73 4.12 5.50
CA HIS A 69 -8.36 2.93 4.93
C HIS A 69 -7.63 2.51 3.67
N ALA A 70 -6.84 1.44 3.73
CA ALA A 70 -6.24 0.85 2.54
C ALA A 70 -7.12 -0.31 2.05
N ILE A 71 -7.46 -0.30 0.76
CA ILE A 71 -8.37 -1.30 0.16
C ILE A 71 -7.60 -2.36 -0.62
N ASP A 72 -8.16 -3.57 -0.68
CA ASP A 72 -7.64 -4.69 -1.46
C ASP A 72 -8.60 -5.05 -2.59
N VAL A 73 -8.25 -4.75 -3.81
CA VAL A 73 -9.00 -5.22 -4.98
C VAL A 73 -8.82 -6.73 -5.09
N PRO A 74 -9.87 -7.55 -5.07
CA PRO A 74 -9.75 -9.03 -5.04
C PRO A 74 -8.95 -9.61 -6.20
N TYR A 75 -9.14 -9.08 -7.41
CA TYR A 75 -8.40 -9.42 -8.61
C TYR A 75 -7.66 -8.16 -9.10
N PRO A 76 -6.45 -7.90 -8.62
CA PRO A 76 -5.78 -6.61 -8.81
C PRO A 76 -5.19 -6.41 -10.21
N LEU A 77 -5.10 -7.47 -11.03
CA LEU A 77 -4.58 -7.37 -12.38
C LEU A 77 -5.62 -6.81 -13.35
N ASN A 78 -5.19 -5.92 -14.26
CA ASN A 78 -6.01 -5.42 -15.35
C ASN A 78 -6.29 -6.50 -16.40
N ARG A 79 -7.33 -6.32 -17.20
CA ARG A 79 -7.55 -7.08 -18.43
C ARG A 79 -6.57 -6.66 -19.52
N ASP A 80 -6.25 -7.58 -20.40
CA ASP A 80 -5.42 -7.27 -21.59
C ASP A 80 -6.18 -6.39 -22.57
N ASP A 81 -7.50 -6.62 -22.66
CA ASP A 81 -8.47 -5.83 -23.40
C ASP A 81 -9.68 -5.61 -22.49
N ASP A 82 -9.89 -4.37 -22.08
CA ASP A 82 -10.89 -3.98 -21.07
C ASP A 82 -12.33 -4.26 -21.54
N THR A 83 -12.53 -4.37 -22.85
CA THR A 83 -13.83 -4.68 -23.46
C THR A 83 -14.19 -6.16 -23.41
N LYS A 84 -13.24 -7.05 -23.08
CA LYS A 84 -13.42 -8.51 -23.07
C LYS A 84 -13.34 -9.04 -21.65
N ALA A 85 -14.29 -9.90 -21.29
CA ALA A 85 -14.22 -10.61 -20.02
C ALA A 85 -12.96 -11.48 -19.95
N GLN A 86 -12.22 -11.38 -18.84
CA GLN A 86 -11.01 -12.16 -18.60
C GLN A 86 -10.99 -12.65 -17.16
N PRO A 87 -11.07 -13.98 -16.93
CA PRO A 87 -11.10 -14.55 -15.60
C PRO A 87 -9.93 -14.10 -14.72
N GLY A 88 -10.16 -13.86 -13.44
CA GLY A 88 -9.13 -13.45 -12.49
C GLY A 88 -8.57 -12.05 -12.70
N ARG A 89 -9.18 -11.24 -13.56
CA ARG A 89 -8.77 -9.86 -13.87
C ARG A 89 -9.95 -8.92 -13.78
N THR A 90 -9.67 -7.67 -13.51
CA THR A 90 -10.66 -6.61 -13.29
C THR A 90 -10.58 -5.57 -14.40
N SER A 91 -11.71 -5.20 -14.99
CA SER A 91 -11.79 -4.06 -15.93
C SER A 91 -11.68 -2.73 -15.19
N ALA A 92 -11.43 -1.63 -15.93
CA ALA A 92 -11.45 -0.28 -15.38
C ALA A 92 -12.83 0.08 -14.77
N ALA A 93 -13.92 -0.39 -15.36
CA ALA A 93 -15.28 -0.18 -14.85
C ALA A 93 -15.54 -0.96 -13.54
N GLU A 94 -15.12 -2.23 -13.46
CA GLU A 94 -15.24 -3.05 -12.26
C GLU A 94 -14.36 -2.50 -11.12
N HIS A 95 -13.14 -2.02 -11.42
CA HIS A 95 -12.26 -1.38 -10.44
C HIS A 95 -12.88 -0.09 -9.89
N MET A 96 -13.47 0.75 -10.76
CA MET A 96 -14.22 1.94 -10.36
C MET A 96 -15.40 1.58 -9.45
N ALA A 97 -16.20 0.58 -9.81
CA ALA A 97 -17.36 0.15 -9.02
C ALA A 97 -16.95 -0.37 -7.63
N TYR A 98 -15.84 -1.14 -7.57
CA TYR A 98 -15.28 -1.60 -6.32
C TYR A 98 -14.82 -0.42 -5.44
N LEU A 99 -14.05 0.53 -6.01
CA LEU A 99 -13.61 1.72 -5.30
C LEU A 99 -14.79 2.53 -4.76
N LYS A 100 -15.83 2.73 -5.57
CA LYS A 100 -17.05 3.41 -5.12
C LYS A 100 -17.66 2.72 -3.91
N ALA A 101 -17.82 1.41 -3.94
CA ALA A 101 -18.40 0.65 -2.83
C ALA A 101 -17.55 0.79 -1.54
N GLU A 102 -16.23 0.79 -1.65
CA GLU A 102 -15.32 0.99 -0.49
C GLU A 102 -15.40 2.43 0.03
N VAL A 103 -15.45 3.44 -0.83
CA VAL A 103 -15.66 4.85 -0.43
C VAL A 103 -17.00 5.01 0.31
N ASP A 104 -18.08 4.42 -0.20
CA ASP A 104 -19.41 4.48 0.44
C ASP A 104 -19.38 3.84 1.85
N LYS A 105 -18.65 2.73 2.02
CA LYS A 105 -18.42 2.10 3.36
C LYS A 105 -17.68 3.03 4.31
N VAL A 106 -16.61 3.67 3.84
CA VAL A 106 -15.79 4.59 4.66
C VAL A 106 -16.59 5.81 5.07
N LEU A 107 -17.35 6.42 4.15
CA LEU A 107 -18.21 7.56 4.45
C LEU A 107 -19.26 7.19 5.51
N LYS A 108 -19.90 6.03 5.36
CA LYS A 108 -20.88 5.51 6.33
C LYS A 108 -20.25 5.25 7.70
N ALA A 109 -19.07 4.63 7.74
CA ALA A 109 -18.39 4.26 8.99
C ALA A 109 -17.87 5.47 9.75
N THR A 110 -17.39 6.51 9.04
CA THR A 110 -16.77 7.70 9.63
C THR A 110 -17.70 8.88 9.83
N GLY A 111 -18.91 8.84 9.23
CA GLY A 111 -19.84 9.98 9.19
C GLY A 111 -19.31 11.18 8.38
N ALA A 112 -18.21 11.03 7.67
CA ALA A 112 -17.65 12.08 6.85
C ALA A 112 -18.47 12.30 5.58
N ARG A 113 -18.50 13.53 5.08
CA ARG A 113 -19.17 13.86 3.81
C ARG A 113 -18.27 13.65 2.59
N LYS A 114 -16.96 13.75 2.78
CA LYS A 114 -15.96 13.58 1.73
C LYS A 114 -14.74 12.81 2.24
N VAL A 115 -14.09 12.08 1.34
CA VAL A 115 -12.81 11.41 1.57
C VAL A 115 -11.68 12.12 0.80
N VAL A 116 -10.45 11.84 1.20
CA VAL A 116 -9.27 12.00 0.37
C VAL A 116 -8.99 10.67 -0.30
N LEU A 117 -8.68 10.65 -1.59
CA LEU A 117 -8.24 9.47 -2.31
C LEU A 117 -6.75 9.58 -2.64
N MET A 118 -5.98 8.55 -2.30
CA MET A 118 -4.58 8.43 -2.69
C MET A 118 -4.40 7.12 -3.47
N GLY A 119 -3.94 7.22 -4.71
CA GLY A 119 -3.79 6.08 -5.60
C GLY A 119 -2.36 5.92 -6.09
N ASN A 120 -1.91 4.67 -6.22
CA ASN A 120 -0.70 4.32 -6.92
C ASN A 120 -1.04 3.72 -8.29
N SER A 121 -0.32 4.16 -9.34
CA SER A 121 -0.38 3.52 -10.66
C SER A 121 -1.83 3.37 -11.16
N ARG A 122 -2.26 2.14 -11.45
CA ARG A 122 -3.64 1.78 -11.83
C ARG A 122 -4.69 2.31 -10.84
N GLY A 123 -4.36 2.36 -9.54
CA GLY A 123 -5.24 2.91 -8.53
C GLY A 123 -5.61 4.37 -8.79
N GLY A 124 -4.68 5.16 -9.35
CA GLY A 124 -4.96 6.52 -9.78
C GLY A 124 -5.91 6.60 -10.97
N ASN A 125 -5.82 5.67 -11.93
CA ASN A 125 -6.79 5.58 -13.03
C ASN A 125 -8.20 5.26 -12.51
N ALA A 126 -8.31 4.36 -11.53
CA ALA A 126 -9.60 4.06 -10.88
C ALA A 126 -10.16 5.28 -10.15
N ILE A 127 -9.31 6.05 -9.46
CA ILE A 127 -9.71 7.32 -8.79
C ILE A 127 -10.22 8.31 -9.82
N ARG A 128 -9.50 8.54 -10.92
CA ARG A 128 -9.95 9.45 -11.99
C ARG A 128 -11.27 8.99 -12.58
N ASN A 129 -11.41 7.70 -12.87
CA ASN A 129 -12.64 7.13 -13.42
C ASN A 129 -13.81 7.28 -12.44
N TYR A 130 -13.60 7.02 -11.16
CA TYR A 130 -14.62 7.21 -10.13
C TYR A 130 -15.08 8.66 -10.01
N ILE A 131 -14.16 9.61 -9.97
CA ILE A 131 -14.50 11.02 -9.84
C ILE A 131 -15.21 11.54 -11.09
N GLN A 132 -14.70 11.20 -12.28
CA GLN A 132 -15.22 11.74 -13.54
C GLN A 132 -16.50 11.04 -14.04
N ASN A 133 -16.65 9.74 -13.77
CA ASN A 133 -17.71 8.91 -14.36
C ASN A 133 -18.55 8.16 -13.32
N GLY A 134 -18.06 8.01 -12.06
CA GLY A 134 -18.72 7.25 -11.01
C GLY A 134 -19.45 8.07 -9.95
N GLY A 135 -19.52 9.40 -10.11
CA GLY A 135 -20.15 10.31 -9.14
C GLY A 135 -19.27 10.71 -7.97
N GLY A 136 -17.96 10.41 -8.01
CA GLY A 136 -17.02 10.73 -6.94
C GLY A 136 -16.80 12.22 -6.68
N GLU A 137 -17.16 13.08 -7.62
CA GLU A 137 -17.04 14.53 -7.47
C GLU A 137 -17.75 15.06 -6.21
N GLN A 138 -18.85 14.44 -5.82
CA GLN A 138 -19.62 14.82 -4.63
C GLN A 138 -19.00 14.34 -3.32
N THR A 139 -18.21 13.26 -3.36
CA THR A 139 -17.73 12.51 -2.19
C THR A 139 -16.22 12.60 -1.97
N VAL A 140 -15.48 13.18 -2.91
CA VAL A 140 -14.03 13.35 -2.85
C VAL A 140 -13.67 14.81 -2.65
N SER A 141 -12.71 15.09 -1.77
CA SER A 141 -12.15 16.43 -1.58
C SER A 141 -10.82 16.61 -2.31
N HIS A 142 -9.93 15.61 -2.22
CA HIS A 142 -8.60 15.61 -2.81
C HIS A 142 -8.34 14.27 -3.49
N ALA A 143 -7.66 14.30 -4.61
CA ALA A 143 -7.18 13.14 -5.34
C ALA A 143 -5.65 13.27 -5.54
N ILE A 144 -4.89 12.34 -4.98
CA ILE A 144 -3.43 12.27 -5.08
C ILE A 144 -3.07 11.04 -5.91
N LEU A 145 -2.38 11.23 -7.02
CA LEU A 145 -2.13 10.22 -8.04
C LEU A 145 -0.62 9.96 -8.13
N GLY A 146 -0.13 8.94 -7.41
CA GLY A 146 1.29 8.56 -7.38
C GLY A 146 1.63 7.59 -8.51
N GLY A 147 2.60 7.92 -9.38
CA GLY A 147 3.04 7.07 -10.49
C GLY A 147 1.91 6.66 -11.43
N THR A 148 0.81 7.43 -11.46
CA THR A 148 -0.36 7.09 -12.27
C THR A 148 -0.07 7.34 -13.74
N PRO A 149 -0.30 6.35 -14.62
CA PRO A 149 -0.09 6.51 -16.05
C PRO A 149 -1.22 7.33 -16.69
N ASN A 150 -1.29 8.62 -16.35
CA ASN A 150 -2.37 9.52 -16.77
C ASN A 150 -2.53 9.59 -18.30
N HIS A 151 -1.43 9.43 -19.03
CA HIS A 151 -1.41 9.39 -20.50
C HIS A 151 -0.96 8.03 -21.04
N GLY A 152 -1.05 6.99 -20.20
CA GLY A 152 -0.70 5.60 -20.55
C GLY A 152 0.69 5.20 -20.09
N VAL A 153 0.95 3.89 -20.15
CA VAL A 153 2.27 3.29 -20.02
C VAL A 153 2.94 3.23 -21.40
N TRP A 154 2.15 3.17 -22.45
CA TRP A 154 2.53 3.35 -23.85
C TRP A 154 1.47 4.17 -24.58
N ALA A 155 1.91 4.95 -25.55
CA ALA A 155 1.06 5.73 -26.45
C ALA A 155 1.44 5.43 -27.90
N ILE A 156 1.27 4.15 -28.32
CA ILE A 156 1.61 3.61 -29.61
C ILE A 156 0.32 3.33 -30.38
N PRO A 157 0.03 4.06 -31.48
CA PRO A 157 -1.19 3.85 -32.27
C PRO A 157 -1.31 2.41 -32.77
N GLY A 158 -2.49 1.80 -32.60
CA GLY A 158 -2.79 0.42 -33.01
C GLY A 158 -2.25 -0.67 -32.08
N PHE A 159 -1.45 -0.31 -31.05
CA PHE A 159 -0.87 -1.31 -30.15
C PHE A 159 -1.69 -1.44 -28.87
N ARG A 160 -2.37 -2.57 -28.68
CA ARG A 160 -3.13 -2.94 -27.47
C ARG A 160 -4.05 -1.80 -26.96
N GLU A 161 -4.75 -1.14 -27.87
CA GLU A 161 -5.60 0.02 -27.56
C GLU A 161 -6.81 -0.33 -26.67
N GLY A 162 -7.21 -1.59 -26.59
CA GLY A 162 -8.21 -2.07 -25.65
C GLY A 162 -7.74 -2.11 -24.18
N SER A 163 -6.44 -1.97 -23.93
CA SER A 163 -5.91 -1.93 -22.57
C SER A 163 -6.15 -0.56 -21.91
N GLU A 164 -6.51 -0.55 -20.63
CA GLU A 164 -6.63 0.68 -19.83
C GLU A 164 -5.30 1.46 -19.69
N PHE A 165 -4.16 0.85 -20.07
CA PHE A 165 -2.84 1.48 -20.03
C PHE A 165 -2.40 2.07 -21.37
N ALA A 166 -3.18 1.90 -22.43
CA ALA A 166 -2.88 2.48 -23.73
C ALA A 166 -3.28 3.96 -23.78
N GLY A 167 -2.30 4.86 -23.90
CA GLY A 167 -2.56 6.30 -24.01
C GLY A 167 -3.35 6.69 -25.26
N THR A 168 -3.24 5.87 -26.33
CA THR A 168 -4.04 6.00 -27.57
C THR A 168 -5.39 5.28 -27.50
N GLY A 169 -5.65 4.54 -26.42
CA GLY A 169 -6.89 3.78 -26.23
C GLY A 169 -8.09 4.64 -25.80
N PRO A 170 -9.31 4.12 -25.96
CA PRO A 170 -10.54 4.87 -25.70
C PRO A 170 -10.68 5.27 -24.20
N PHE A 171 -10.23 4.43 -23.28
CA PHE A 171 -10.34 4.69 -21.85
C PHE A 171 -9.59 5.97 -21.44
N LEU A 172 -8.29 6.06 -21.72
CA LEU A 172 -7.49 7.23 -21.36
C LEU A 172 -7.82 8.45 -22.21
N LYS A 173 -8.17 8.29 -23.49
CA LYS A 173 -8.72 9.40 -24.30
C LYS A 173 -9.98 9.99 -23.68
N GLY A 174 -10.87 9.16 -23.13
CA GLY A 174 -12.08 9.62 -22.44
C GLY A 174 -11.77 10.35 -21.14
N LEU A 175 -10.84 9.84 -20.32
CA LEU A 175 -10.41 10.51 -19.09
C LEU A 175 -9.68 11.83 -19.37
N ASN A 176 -8.91 11.92 -20.45
CA ASN A 176 -8.11 13.08 -20.83
C ASN A 176 -8.86 14.07 -21.75
N ALA A 177 -10.14 13.81 -22.06
CA ALA A 177 -10.94 14.76 -22.79
C ALA A 177 -11.02 16.10 -22.02
N PRO A 178 -10.87 17.25 -22.70
CA PRO A 178 -10.95 18.56 -22.06
C PRO A 178 -12.23 18.75 -21.26
N LYS A 179 -12.12 19.24 -20.03
CA LYS A 179 -13.23 19.51 -19.11
C LYS A 179 -13.67 20.97 -19.13
N ASN A 180 -12.85 21.86 -19.69
CA ASN A 180 -13.13 23.29 -19.82
C ASN A 180 -12.45 23.87 -21.06
N ALA A 181 -12.68 25.18 -21.31
CA ALA A 181 -12.10 25.90 -22.44
C ALA A 181 -10.55 26.05 -22.36
N ALA A 182 -9.95 25.91 -21.17
CA ALA A 182 -8.50 25.92 -21.01
C ALA A 182 -7.85 24.59 -21.41
N GLY A 183 -8.66 23.57 -21.65
CA GLY A 183 -8.19 22.24 -22.03
C GLY A 183 -7.75 21.39 -20.83
N ASP A 184 -8.19 21.71 -19.63
CA ASP A 184 -7.90 20.92 -18.44
C ASP A 184 -8.55 19.53 -18.53
N GLU A 185 -7.82 18.51 -18.15
CA GLU A 185 -8.23 17.10 -18.13
C GLU A 185 -8.90 16.71 -16.81
N VAL A 186 -8.68 17.53 -15.78
CA VAL A 186 -9.32 17.44 -14.46
C VAL A 186 -9.68 18.84 -13.96
N THR A 187 -10.79 18.95 -13.22
CA THR A 187 -11.28 20.24 -12.70
C THR A 187 -11.86 20.11 -11.30
N GLY A 188 -12.12 21.24 -10.62
CA GLY A 188 -12.83 21.28 -9.35
C GLY A 188 -14.26 20.74 -9.43
N PRO A 189 -14.92 20.44 -8.28
CA PRO A 189 -14.54 20.89 -6.94
C PRO A 189 -13.49 20.00 -6.23
N VAL A 190 -13.04 18.91 -6.85
CA VAL A 190 -11.97 18.08 -6.33
C VAL A 190 -10.63 18.78 -6.57
N GLN A 191 -9.73 18.75 -5.58
CA GLN A 191 -8.36 19.20 -5.75
C GLN A 191 -7.49 18.03 -6.23
N TRP A 192 -6.68 18.26 -7.26
CA TRP A 192 -5.92 17.22 -7.92
C TRP A 192 -4.42 17.45 -7.80
N MET A 193 -3.70 16.39 -7.43
CA MET A 193 -2.24 16.35 -7.43
C MET A 193 -1.74 15.09 -8.09
N THR A 194 -0.66 15.19 -8.87
CA THR A 194 0.11 14.03 -9.33
C THR A 194 1.49 14.05 -8.69
N VAL A 195 1.99 12.87 -8.31
CA VAL A 195 3.39 12.65 -7.91
C VAL A 195 4.01 11.67 -8.89
N ARG A 196 5.04 12.11 -9.59
CA ARG A 196 5.79 11.28 -10.53
C ARG A 196 7.29 11.38 -10.26
N SER A 197 8.03 10.40 -10.71
CA SER A 197 9.49 10.43 -10.70
C SER A 197 10.03 11.16 -11.94
N ASP A 198 11.33 11.31 -11.98
CA ASP A 198 12.06 11.65 -13.20
C ASP A 198 12.09 10.46 -14.17
N ASN A 199 13.20 9.76 -14.34
CA ASN A 199 13.30 8.57 -15.21
C ASN A 199 13.56 7.28 -14.45
N ASN A 200 13.42 7.26 -13.12
CA ASN A 200 13.58 6.06 -12.31
C ASN A 200 12.28 5.25 -12.14
N ASP A 201 11.18 5.74 -12.68
CA ASP A 201 9.94 4.99 -12.82
C ASP A 201 9.98 4.18 -14.13
N LYS A 202 10.08 2.85 -14.00
CA LYS A 202 10.20 1.95 -15.16
C LYS A 202 8.99 1.98 -16.11
N PHE A 203 7.84 2.50 -15.68
CA PHE A 203 6.65 2.64 -16.49
C PHE A 203 6.59 3.96 -17.27
N ALA A 204 7.61 4.81 -17.15
CA ALA A 204 7.82 5.99 -17.95
C ALA A 204 9.07 5.84 -18.87
N GLN A 205 9.33 4.64 -19.38
CA GLN A 205 10.48 4.36 -20.24
C GLN A 205 10.12 4.59 -21.72
N PRO A 206 10.85 5.46 -22.42
CA PRO A 206 10.52 5.83 -23.80
C PRO A 206 10.89 4.75 -24.84
N ASP A 207 11.74 3.80 -24.48
CA ASP A 207 12.25 2.78 -25.41
C ASP A 207 11.39 1.52 -25.49
N GLY A 208 10.32 1.42 -24.69
CA GLY A 208 9.47 0.24 -24.61
C GLY A 208 10.14 -0.97 -23.97
N LEU A 209 11.26 -0.78 -23.29
CA LEU A 209 12.09 -1.86 -22.75
C LEU A 209 11.32 -2.78 -21.80
N TRP A 210 10.43 -2.21 -20.99
CA TRP A 210 9.73 -2.94 -19.93
C TRP A 210 8.34 -3.43 -20.33
N ILE A 211 7.52 -2.58 -20.96
CA ILE A 211 6.09 -2.86 -21.16
C ILE A 211 5.61 -2.56 -22.59
N GLY A 212 6.27 -1.71 -23.33
CA GLY A 212 5.87 -1.32 -24.69
C GLY A 212 6.05 -2.43 -25.73
N GLN A 213 5.91 -2.08 -26.97
CA GLN A 213 6.23 -2.93 -28.11
C GLN A 213 7.76 -2.93 -28.30
N LYS A 214 8.38 -4.12 -28.27
CA LYS A 214 9.83 -4.25 -28.39
C LYS A 214 10.36 -3.50 -29.62
N GLY A 215 11.37 -2.65 -29.39
CA GLY A 215 11.99 -1.85 -30.44
C GLY A 215 11.19 -0.63 -30.90
N THR A 216 10.05 -0.35 -30.26
CA THR A 216 9.22 0.82 -30.55
C THR A 216 9.17 1.73 -29.33
N PRO A 217 9.44 3.04 -29.46
CA PRO A 217 9.30 3.98 -28.34
C PRO A 217 7.89 3.98 -27.77
N THR A 218 7.77 3.99 -26.44
CA THR A 218 6.46 4.03 -25.78
C THR A 218 5.72 5.35 -25.98
N ASN A 219 6.43 6.43 -26.36
CA ASN A 219 5.97 7.81 -26.41
C ASN A 219 5.43 8.32 -25.05
N VAL A 220 5.82 7.66 -23.97
CA VAL A 220 5.56 8.08 -22.59
C VAL A 220 6.89 8.22 -21.88
N THR A 221 7.11 9.39 -21.26
CA THR A 221 8.35 9.69 -20.54
C THR A 221 8.06 10.29 -19.19
N ALA A 222 9.05 10.30 -18.30
CA ALA A 222 8.97 11.00 -17.03
C ALA A 222 8.76 12.51 -17.18
N ALA A 223 9.20 13.09 -18.29
CA ALA A 223 9.10 14.52 -18.56
C ALA A 223 7.72 15.01 -18.99
N GLY A 224 6.79 14.13 -19.32
CA GLY A 224 5.45 14.57 -19.70
C GLY A 224 4.68 13.55 -20.53
N PRO A 225 3.44 13.88 -21.00
CA PRO A 225 2.71 15.09 -20.68
C PRO A 225 2.22 15.15 -19.23
N GLU A 226 2.03 16.38 -18.73
CA GLU A 226 1.45 16.60 -17.38
C GLU A 226 -0.06 16.43 -17.41
N LEU A 227 -0.66 16.02 -16.28
CA LEU A 227 -2.10 16.04 -16.10
C LEU A 227 -2.57 17.50 -16.00
N LYS A 228 -3.22 18.01 -17.03
CA LYS A 228 -3.68 19.39 -17.09
C LYS A 228 -4.80 19.65 -16.07
N GLY A 229 -4.69 20.75 -15.34
CA GLY A 229 -5.61 21.10 -14.26
C GLY A 229 -5.24 20.55 -12.89
N ALA A 230 -4.16 19.75 -12.78
CA ALA A 230 -3.64 19.24 -11.53
C ALA A 230 -2.37 19.96 -11.07
N THR A 231 -2.08 19.91 -9.76
CA THR A 231 -0.74 20.21 -9.23
C THR A 231 0.18 19.06 -9.59
N ASN A 232 1.16 19.29 -10.45
CA ASN A 232 2.11 18.27 -10.90
C ASN A 232 3.42 18.38 -10.12
N VAL A 233 3.78 17.31 -9.38
CA VAL A 233 4.98 17.23 -8.55
C VAL A 233 5.91 16.17 -9.12
N VAL A 234 7.16 16.53 -9.37
CA VAL A 234 8.22 15.59 -9.77
C VAL A 234 9.19 15.41 -8.60
N ILE A 235 9.39 14.17 -8.18
CA ILE A 235 10.36 13.81 -7.14
C ILE A 235 11.43 12.96 -7.79
N PRO A 236 12.68 13.45 -7.83
CA PRO A 236 13.76 12.75 -8.54
C PRO A 236 14.14 11.44 -7.84
N ARG A 237 14.58 10.47 -8.64
CA ARG A 237 15.18 9.19 -8.23
C ARG A 237 14.27 8.22 -7.48
N ILE A 238 13.00 8.53 -7.21
CA ILE A 238 12.07 7.57 -6.61
C ILE A 238 11.57 6.58 -7.67
N ASP A 239 11.30 5.34 -7.27
CA ASP A 239 10.72 4.35 -8.17
C ASP A 239 9.21 4.50 -8.31
N HIS A 240 8.61 3.68 -9.18
CA HIS A 240 7.19 3.72 -9.49
C HIS A 240 6.28 3.62 -8.25
N ARG A 241 6.62 2.76 -7.28
CA ARG A 241 5.83 2.60 -6.05
C ARG A 241 6.19 3.66 -5.00
N GLU A 242 7.43 4.11 -4.95
CA GLU A 242 7.89 5.18 -4.05
C GLU A 242 7.19 6.51 -4.30
N THR A 243 6.59 6.72 -5.48
CA THR A 243 5.69 7.86 -5.74
C THR A 243 4.51 7.93 -4.76
N SER A 244 4.23 6.85 -4.03
CA SER A 244 3.11 6.71 -3.10
C SER A 244 3.52 6.61 -1.65
N PHE A 245 4.75 6.11 -1.38
CA PHE A 245 5.12 5.83 0.01
C PHE A 245 6.45 6.43 0.45
N SER A 246 7.25 7.01 -0.44
CA SER A 246 8.49 7.66 -0.02
C SER A 246 8.24 8.82 0.95
N PRO A 247 9.22 9.15 1.84
CA PRO A 247 9.08 10.30 2.73
C PRO A 247 8.77 11.61 2.00
N ALA A 248 9.34 11.82 0.82
CA ALA A 248 9.11 13.02 0.00
C ALA A 248 7.70 13.02 -0.62
N ALA A 249 7.21 11.88 -1.13
CA ALA A 249 5.85 11.76 -1.64
C ALA A 249 4.81 11.99 -0.53
N PHE A 250 5.05 11.41 0.65
CA PHE A 250 4.22 11.66 1.83
C PHE A 250 4.18 13.16 2.18
N ALA A 251 5.35 13.83 2.24
CA ALA A 251 5.41 15.24 2.60
C ALA A 251 4.62 16.12 1.61
N ALA A 252 4.75 15.86 0.32
CA ALA A 252 4.00 16.56 -0.73
C ALA A 252 2.49 16.34 -0.58
N ALA A 253 2.06 15.07 -0.39
CA ALA A 253 0.66 14.73 -0.19
C ALA A 253 0.07 15.35 1.07
N TYR A 254 0.79 15.28 2.19
CA TYR A 254 0.36 15.86 3.47
C TYR A 254 0.16 17.38 3.34
N GLN A 255 1.15 18.07 2.76
CA GLN A 255 1.07 19.52 2.54
C GLN A 255 -0.09 19.87 1.60
N PHE A 256 -0.31 19.10 0.55
CA PHE A 256 -1.41 19.34 -0.39
C PHE A 256 -2.78 19.20 0.28
N ILE A 257 -2.96 18.20 1.15
CA ILE A 257 -4.23 17.95 1.86
C ILE A 257 -4.47 19.00 2.95
N THR A 258 -3.42 19.39 3.69
CA THR A 258 -3.57 20.19 4.92
C THR A 258 -3.22 21.67 4.74
N GLY A 259 -2.56 22.03 3.64
CA GLY A 259 -1.96 23.35 3.44
C GLY A 259 -0.69 23.60 4.26
N LYS A 260 -0.18 22.59 4.99
CA LYS A 260 0.99 22.71 5.90
C LYS A 260 1.95 21.56 5.68
N ALA A 261 3.24 21.82 5.83
CA ALA A 261 4.23 20.74 5.86
C ALA A 261 3.99 19.81 7.05
N PRO A 262 4.27 18.49 6.93
CA PRO A 262 4.23 17.59 8.06
C PRO A 262 5.28 17.97 9.11
N ALA A 263 4.99 17.70 10.38
CA ALA A 263 5.96 17.93 11.48
C ALA A 263 7.19 17.02 11.32
N ALA A 264 7.00 15.80 10.81
CA ALA A 264 8.09 14.87 10.53
C ALA A 264 7.73 13.93 9.36
N THR A 265 8.74 13.49 8.62
CA THR A 265 8.61 12.40 7.63
C THR A 265 9.06 11.05 8.20
N ALA A 266 9.73 11.07 9.35
CA ALA A 266 10.06 9.86 10.11
C ALA A 266 8.80 9.23 10.72
N ILE A 267 8.85 7.92 10.91
CA ILE A 267 7.79 7.16 11.56
C ILE A 267 8.08 7.13 13.07
N ALA A 268 7.11 7.58 13.87
CA ALA A 268 7.20 7.51 15.32
C ALA A 268 7.02 6.07 15.82
N SER A 269 7.84 5.67 16.78
CA SER A 269 7.69 4.35 17.40
C SER A 269 6.63 4.39 18.50
N GLU A 270 5.76 3.37 18.50
CA GLU A 270 4.81 3.11 19.60
C GLU A 270 5.46 2.26 20.69
N ALA A 271 5.07 2.50 21.94
CA ALA A 271 5.53 1.69 23.08
C ALA A 271 4.97 0.25 23.04
N ARG A 272 3.85 0.05 22.38
CA ARG A 272 3.14 -1.22 22.22
C ARG A 272 2.61 -1.33 20.81
N VAL A 273 3.10 -2.28 20.05
CA VAL A 273 2.75 -2.48 18.64
C VAL A 273 1.77 -3.64 18.51
N ALA A 274 0.60 -3.40 17.93
CA ALA A 274 -0.38 -4.42 17.58
C ALA A 274 -0.39 -4.59 16.05
N ILE A 275 -0.17 -5.81 15.58
CA ILE A 275 -0.16 -6.12 14.16
C ILE A 275 -1.25 -7.13 13.80
N SER A 276 -1.87 -6.91 12.66
CA SER A 276 -2.84 -7.80 12.05
C SER A 276 -2.82 -7.62 10.53
N GLY A 277 -3.51 -8.48 9.82
CA GLY A 277 -3.59 -8.36 8.38
C GLY A 277 -4.32 -9.53 7.75
N LYS A 278 -4.02 -9.79 6.50
CA LYS A 278 -4.66 -10.81 5.70
C LYS A 278 -3.65 -11.82 5.19
N VAL A 279 -4.00 -13.10 5.22
CA VAL A 279 -3.27 -14.17 4.54
C VAL A 279 -3.94 -14.44 3.21
N THR A 280 -3.15 -14.34 2.15
CA THR A 280 -3.54 -14.67 0.77
C THR A 280 -2.66 -15.79 0.22
N GLY A 281 -2.99 -16.31 -0.96
CA GLY A 281 -2.15 -17.27 -1.68
C GLY A 281 -1.97 -16.84 -3.13
N LEU A 282 -0.89 -17.30 -3.77
CA LEU A 282 -0.77 -17.20 -5.20
C LEU A 282 -1.73 -18.18 -5.89
N GLY A 283 -2.58 -17.64 -6.75
CA GLY A 283 -3.43 -18.44 -7.62
C GLY A 283 -2.66 -19.09 -8.77
N VAL A 284 -3.41 -19.79 -9.60
CA VAL A 284 -2.97 -20.27 -10.91
C VAL A 284 -3.68 -19.39 -11.95
N ASP A 285 -2.99 -19.02 -13.04
CA ASP A 285 -3.64 -18.26 -14.12
C ASP A 285 -4.82 -19.09 -14.65
N PRO A 286 -6.06 -18.57 -14.60
CA PRO A 286 -7.25 -19.31 -15.03
C PRO A 286 -7.24 -19.63 -16.53
N LEU A 287 -6.45 -18.92 -17.33
CA LEU A 287 -6.34 -19.14 -18.79
C LEU A 287 -5.21 -20.09 -19.16
N ASP A 288 -4.14 -20.12 -18.37
CA ASP A 288 -3.01 -21.02 -18.60
C ASP A 288 -2.31 -21.39 -17.29
N ALA A 289 -2.63 -22.56 -16.77
CA ALA A 289 -2.06 -23.08 -15.53
C ALA A 289 -0.53 -23.27 -15.59
N LYS A 290 0.08 -23.25 -16.78
CA LYS A 290 1.54 -23.38 -16.97
C LYS A 290 2.28 -22.06 -16.82
N THR A 291 1.60 -20.92 -16.87
CA THR A 291 2.25 -19.61 -16.74
C THR A 291 2.75 -19.33 -15.31
N GLY A 292 2.44 -20.22 -14.35
CA GLY A 292 2.94 -20.12 -12.99
C GLY A 292 2.01 -19.35 -12.07
N ASN A 293 2.63 -18.51 -11.21
CA ASN A 293 1.89 -17.83 -10.16
C ASN A 293 1.07 -16.65 -10.68
N PHE A 294 -0.19 -16.59 -10.25
CA PHE A 294 -1.14 -15.55 -10.62
C PHE A 294 -1.51 -14.72 -9.39
N SER A 295 -1.26 -13.42 -9.44
CA SER A 295 -1.53 -12.52 -8.32
C SER A 295 -3.02 -12.30 -8.11
N ASN A 296 -3.50 -12.56 -6.90
CA ASN A 296 -4.81 -12.17 -6.42
C ASN A 296 -4.73 -11.77 -4.94
N ASN A 297 -5.75 -11.07 -4.44
CA ASN A 297 -5.87 -10.67 -3.05
C ASN A 297 -6.99 -11.45 -2.33
N LEU A 298 -7.30 -12.63 -2.82
CA LEU A 298 -8.30 -13.49 -2.20
C LEU A 298 -7.79 -14.05 -0.88
N PRO A 299 -8.67 -14.20 0.13
CA PRO A 299 -8.30 -14.86 1.38
C PRO A 299 -7.87 -16.30 1.14
N LEU A 300 -6.98 -16.80 2.00
CA LEU A 300 -6.54 -18.21 2.03
C LEU A 300 -7.05 -18.88 3.32
N PRO A 301 -8.34 -19.21 3.42
CA PRO A 301 -8.92 -19.83 4.61
C PRO A 301 -8.32 -21.21 4.86
N GLY A 302 -8.19 -21.57 6.14
CA GLY A 302 -7.65 -22.87 6.57
C GLY A 302 -6.13 -22.92 6.58
N ALA A 303 -5.41 -21.93 6.07
CA ALA A 303 -3.96 -21.85 6.21
C ALA A 303 -3.58 -21.79 7.69
N GLN A 304 -2.50 -22.47 8.06
CA GLN A 304 -1.91 -22.40 9.40
C GLN A 304 -0.90 -21.27 9.40
N LEU A 305 -1.04 -20.30 10.31
CA LEU A 305 -0.09 -19.23 10.51
C LEU A 305 0.55 -19.35 11.89
N GLU A 306 1.87 -19.37 11.91
CA GLU A 306 2.68 -19.25 13.12
C GLU A 306 3.55 -17.98 13.03
N VAL A 307 3.69 -17.27 14.15
CA VAL A 307 4.54 -16.08 14.23
C VAL A 307 5.55 -16.28 15.35
N TYR A 308 6.81 -16.03 15.06
CA TYR A 308 7.91 -16.16 16.00
C TYR A 308 8.70 -14.86 16.11
N ALA A 309 9.16 -14.53 17.32
CA ALA A 309 10.29 -13.62 17.46
C ALA A 309 11.56 -14.30 16.97
N THR A 310 12.45 -13.52 16.38
CA THR A 310 13.73 -14.07 15.89
C THR A 310 14.91 -13.30 16.46
N ASP A 311 16.05 -13.96 16.55
CA ASP A 311 17.32 -13.34 16.90
C ASP A 311 17.77 -12.41 15.76
N PRO A 312 18.07 -11.14 16.01
CA PRO A 312 18.40 -10.15 14.95
C PRO A 312 19.73 -10.44 14.23
N ALA A 313 20.63 -11.20 14.85
CA ALA A 313 21.93 -11.54 14.25
C ALA A 313 21.84 -12.77 13.35
N THR A 314 21.06 -13.76 13.78
CA THR A 314 21.04 -15.10 13.14
C THR A 314 19.73 -15.41 12.42
N GLY A 315 18.61 -14.71 12.73
CA GLY A 315 17.28 -15.05 12.23
C GLY A 315 16.69 -16.33 12.83
N ALA A 316 17.36 -16.93 13.82
CA ALA A 316 16.84 -18.11 14.50
C ALA A 316 15.62 -17.76 15.36
N ARG A 317 14.64 -18.66 15.42
CA ARG A 317 13.45 -18.51 16.27
C ARG A 317 13.83 -18.43 17.74
N SER A 318 13.29 -17.45 18.45
CA SER A 318 13.50 -17.22 19.88
C SER A 318 12.29 -17.75 20.67
N GLY A 319 12.42 -18.90 21.27
CA GLY A 319 11.36 -19.50 22.09
C GLY A 319 10.17 -20.05 21.30
N ASN A 320 9.01 -20.07 21.96
CA ASN A 320 7.77 -20.57 21.37
C ASN A 320 7.11 -19.55 20.42
N ALA A 321 6.22 -20.03 19.55
CA ALA A 321 5.42 -19.16 18.72
C ALA A 321 4.62 -18.15 19.55
N LEU A 322 4.71 -16.87 19.15
CA LEU A 322 3.91 -15.77 19.73
C LEU A 322 2.43 -15.88 19.35
N LEU A 323 2.17 -16.46 18.17
CA LEU A 323 0.83 -16.74 17.66
C LEU A 323 0.84 -18.07 16.91
N ARG A 324 -0.21 -18.86 17.13
CA ARG A 324 -0.60 -19.98 16.28
C ARG A 324 -2.08 -19.87 16.00
N THR A 325 -2.45 -19.81 14.73
CA THR A 325 -3.85 -19.67 14.35
C THR A 325 -4.15 -20.33 13.01
N THR A 326 -5.39 -20.75 12.84
CA THR A 326 -5.92 -21.15 11.55
C THR A 326 -6.62 -19.93 10.95
N VAL A 327 -6.26 -19.57 9.74
CA VAL A 327 -6.80 -18.41 9.03
C VAL A 327 -8.29 -18.58 8.75
N ALA A 328 -9.09 -17.60 9.13
CA ALA A 328 -10.54 -17.59 8.97
C ALA A 328 -10.98 -17.39 7.50
N ALA A 329 -12.27 -17.48 7.23
CA ALA A 329 -12.84 -17.38 5.88
C ALA A 329 -12.56 -16.05 5.17
N ASP A 330 -12.39 -14.96 5.92
CA ASP A 330 -12.06 -13.62 5.41
C ASP A 330 -10.55 -13.40 5.21
N GLY A 331 -9.73 -14.40 5.57
CA GLY A 331 -8.28 -14.34 5.48
C GLY A 331 -7.62 -13.58 6.62
N GLN A 332 -8.37 -13.00 7.56
CA GLN A 332 -7.81 -12.15 8.61
C GLN A 332 -7.03 -12.96 9.65
N TRP A 333 -5.98 -12.35 10.17
CA TRP A 333 -5.18 -12.85 11.27
C TRP A 333 -4.82 -11.72 12.26
N GLY A 334 -4.55 -12.11 13.49
CA GLY A 334 -4.26 -11.16 14.57
C GLY A 334 -5.52 -10.66 15.28
N PRO A 335 -5.43 -9.60 16.12
CA PRO A 335 -4.21 -8.84 16.40
C PRO A 335 -3.20 -9.59 17.25
N LEU A 336 -1.92 -9.39 16.97
CA LEU A 336 -0.80 -9.85 17.77
C LEU A 336 -0.06 -8.63 18.33
N VAL A 337 0.16 -8.59 19.64
CA VAL A 337 0.98 -7.55 20.27
C VAL A 337 2.42 -8.01 20.33
N VAL A 338 3.33 -7.17 19.83
CA VAL A 338 4.77 -7.44 19.77
C VAL A 338 5.56 -6.29 20.36
N PRO A 339 6.79 -6.50 20.85
CA PRO A 339 7.69 -5.43 21.19
C PRO A 339 8.05 -4.60 19.95
N PRO A 340 8.11 -3.26 20.05
CA PRO A 340 8.51 -2.43 18.92
C PRO A 340 9.92 -2.78 18.46
N GLY A 341 10.13 -2.86 17.17
CA GLY A 341 11.43 -3.16 16.58
C GLY A 341 11.90 -4.62 16.70
N ALA A 342 11.12 -5.52 17.33
CA ALA A 342 11.46 -6.94 17.38
C ALA A 342 11.33 -7.60 16.00
N PRO A 343 12.39 -8.22 15.45
CA PRO A 343 12.29 -8.95 14.20
C PRO A 343 11.41 -10.19 14.35
N LEU A 344 10.63 -10.48 13.29
CA LEU A 344 9.64 -11.54 13.29
C LEU A 344 9.81 -12.47 12.10
N GLU A 345 9.48 -13.74 12.30
CA GLU A 345 9.23 -14.71 11.24
C GLU A 345 7.74 -15.09 11.24
N PHE A 346 7.12 -15.02 10.06
CA PHE A 346 5.79 -15.54 9.79
C PHE A 346 5.92 -16.83 8.98
N ALA A 347 5.42 -17.93 9.49
CA ALA A 347 5.42 -19.23 8.80
C ALA A 347 3.99 -19.57 8.40
N ILE A 348 3.74 -19.71 7.09
CA ILE A 348 2.43 -20.02 6.53
C ILE A 348 2.48 -21.41 5.91
N ALA A 349 1.64 -22.32 6.38
CA ALA A 349 1.45 -23.65 5.77
C ALA A 349 0.02 -23.77 5.25
N ALA A 350 -0.12 -24.04 3.95
CA ALA A 350 -1.43 -24.20 3.31
C ALA A 350 -1.39 -25.31 2.25
N PRO A 351 -2.49 -26.06 2.04
CA PRO A 351 -2.57 -27.06 0.99
C PRO A 351 -2.26 -26.46 -0.40
N GLY A 352 -1.42 -27.14 -1.17
CA GLY A 352 -1.04 -26.71 -2.54
C GLY A 352 -0.04 -25.55 -2.61
N SER A 353 0.43 -25.05 -1.47
CA SER A 353 1.50 -24.05 -1.36
C SER A 353 2.72 -24.63 -0.67
N ALA A 354 3.88 -24.04 -0.89
CA ALA A 354 5.05 -24.30 -0.06
C ALA A 354 4.83 -23.70 1.34
N THR A 355 5.42 -24.29 2.37
CA THR A 355 5.53 -23.63 3.67
C THR A 355 6.38 -22.38 3.48
N THR A 356 5.76 -21.23 3.60
CA THR A 356 6.37 -19.93 3.29
C THR A 356 6.83 -19.28 4.58
N HIS A 357 8.13 -19.05 4.70
CA HIS A 357 8.77 -18.38 5.83
C HIS A 357 9.09 -16.94 5.43
N ILE A 358 8.44 -15.97 6.07
CA ILE A 358 8.63 -14.55 5.81
C ILE A 358 9.31 -13.92 7.03
N SER A 359 10.59 -13.57 6.89
CA SER A 359 11.32 -12.81 7.90
C SER A 359 11.19 -11.32 7.61
N ARG A 360 10.93 -10.52 8.64
CA ARG A 360 10.80 -9.06 8.56
C ARG A 360 11.58 -8.37 9.67
N SER A 361 12.06 -7.18 9.39
CA SER A 361 12.50 -6.22 10.42
C SER A 361 11.32 -5.86 11.33
N GLY A 362 11.61 -5.40 12.54
CA GLY A 362 10.59 -5.10 13.54
C GLY A 362 9.70 -3.91 13.13
N PHE A 363 8.47 -3.97 13.59
CA PHE A 363 7.47 -2.94 13.33
C PHE A 363 7.64 -1.77 14.29
N PRO A 364 7.78 -0.52 13.80
CA PRO A 364 7.86 0.65 14.66
C PRO A 364 6.49 1.06 15.22
N SER A 365 5.42 0.78 14.50
CA SER A 365 4.05 1.19 14.83
C SER A 365 3.05 0.08 14.49
N SER A 366 1.88 0.11 15.10
CA SER A 366 0.80 -0.84 14.85
C SER A 366 0.33 -0.79 13.39
N SER A 367 -0.20 -1.91 12.89
CA SER A 367 -0.72 -2.00 11.53
C SER A 367 -1.78 -3.09 11.40
N SER A 368 -2.85 -2.80 10.67
CA SER A 368 -3.88 -3.77 10.29
C SER A 368 -3.72 -4.32 8.85
N ILE A 369 -2.66 -3.90 8.16
CA ILE A 369 -2.38 -4.26 6.77
C ILE A 369 -1.03 -4.99 6.61
N VAL A 370 -0.67 -5.81 7.60
CA VAL A 370 0.46 -6.74 7.49
C VAL A 370 -0.01 -7.96 6.71
N HIS A 371 -0.04 -7.80 5.38
CA HIS A 371 -0.48 -8.86 4.48
C HIS A 371 0.62 -9.87 4.25
N LEU A 372 0.25 -11.12 4.29
CA LEU A 372 1.14 -12.26 4.15
C LEU A 372 0.64 -13.11 2.98
N ARG A 373 1.55 -13.65 2.18
CA ARG A 373 1.18 -14.45 1.02
C ARG A 373 1.87 -15.79 1.04
N ALA A 374 1.08 -16.87 0.96
CA ALA A 374 1.62 -18.21 0.74
C ALA A 374 2.07 -18.35 -0.72
N GLU A 375 3.27 -18.85 -0.91
CA GLU A 375 3.95 -18.93 -2.20
C GLU A 375 3.95 -20.38 -2.74
N ARG A 376 4.19 -20.53 -4.04
CA ARG A 376 4.36 -21.80 -4.71
C ARG A 376 5.82 -22.00 -5.08
N ILE A 377 6.32 -23.21 -4.88
CA ILE A 377 7.67 -23.55 -5.32
C ILE A 377 7.68 -23.82 -6.82
N ALA A 378 8.56 -23.13 -7.56
CA ALA A 378 8.76 -23.37 -8.97
C ALA A 378 9.44 -24.74 -9.19
N ASP A 379 9.12 -25.42 -10.31
CA ASP A 379 9.68 -26.73 -10.60
C ASP A 379 11.23 -26.75 -10.60
N ALA A 380 11.82 -25.68 -11.13
CA ALA A 380 13.29 -25.51 -11.15
C ALA A 380 13.92 -25.29 -9.76
N ASP A 381 13.11 -25.06 -8.74
CA ASP A 381 13.55 -24.79 -7.36
C ASP A 381 13.35 -26.01 -6.43
N LYS A 382 12.53 -26.99 -6.82
CA LYS A 382 12.15 -28.14 -5.97
C LYS A 382 13.30 -29.02 -5.52
N THR A 383 14.39 -29.05 -6.28
CA THR A 383 15.58 -29.88 -5.97
C THR A 383 16.69 -29.09 -5.27
N ALA A 384 16.51 -27.80 -5.05
CA ALA A 384 17.50 -26.98 -4.37
C ALA A 384 17.58 -27.34 -2.87
N ALA A 385 18.78 -27.21 -2.28
CA ALA A 385 18.96 -27.36 -0.85
C ALA A 385 18.11 -26.34 -0.07
N SER A 386 18.09 -25.10 -0.55
CA SER A 386 17.22 -24.04 -0.05
C SER A 386 16.93 -23.00 -1.14
N VAL A 387 15.81 -22.26 -0.99
CA VAL A 387 15.47 -21.10 -1.84
C VAL A 387 15.17 -19.92 -0.95
N VAL A 388 15.97 -18.86 -1.10
CA VAL A 388 15.82 -17.63 -0.34
C VAL A 388 15.61 -16.47 -1.30
N THR A 389 14.59 -15.66 -1.04
CA THR A 389 14.25 -14.47 -1.82
C THR A 389 14.34 -13.23 -0.95
N MET A 390 15.23 -12.29 -1.29
CA MET A 390 15.17 -10.92 -0.81
C MET A 390 14.08 -10.21 -1.59
N THR A 391 13.12 -9.58 -0.92
CA THR A 391 12.01 -8.91 -1.59
C THR A 391 11.70 -7.56 -0.97
N ARG A 392 11.36 -6.59 -1.83
CA ARG A 392 10.89 -5.24 -1.47
C ARG A 392 9.48 -5.04 -2.05
N PRO A 393 8.44 -5.59 -1.41
CA PRO A 393 7.09 -5.62 -1.99
C PRO A 393 6.47 -4.22 -2.15
N ARG A 394 6.96 -3.23 -1.42
CA ARG A 394 6.51 -1.83 -1.50
C ARG A 394 7.35 -0.95 -2.42
N GLY A 395 8.37 -1.49 -3.09
CA GLY A 395 9.26 -0.73 -3.98
C GLY A 395 10.02 -1.63 -4.94
N TYR A 396 11.03 -1.05 -5.59
CA TYR A 396 11.91 -1.75 -6.51
C TYR A 396 13.36 -1.63 -6.07
N LEU A 397 14.16 -2.59 -6.47
CA LEU A 397 15.61 -2.63 -6.25
C LEU A 397 16.31 -1.97 -7.44
N ASP A 398 17.25 -1.08 -7.17
CA ASP A 398 18.06 -0.41 -8.21
C ASP A 398 19.53 -0.39 -7.82
N PRO A 399 20.39 -1.21 -8.43
CA PRO A 399 21.82 -1.26 -8.13
C PRO A 399 22.56 0.07 -8.34
N ALA A 400 22.01 0.97 -9.18
CA ALA A 400 22.61 2.29 -9.42
C ALA A 400 22.25 3.34 -8.35
N ARG A 401 21.17 3.07 -7.58
CA ARG A 401 20.63 3.98 -6.58
C ARG A 401 20.84 3.47 -5.16
N ASP A 402 20.64 2.17 -4.95
CA ASP A 402 20.45 1.57 -3.64
C ASP A 402 21.72 0.87 -3.14
N GLN A 403 22.00 0.98 -1.85
CA GLN A 403 23.01 0.17 -1.17
C GLN A 403 22.39 -1.16 -0.75
N MET A 404 22.78 -2.24 -1.42
CA MET A 404 22.18 -3.55 -1.23
C MET A 404 23.22 -4.65 -1.05
N LEU A 405 22.98 -5.53 -0.09
CA LEU A 405 23.69 -6.81 0.03
C LEU A 405 22.66 -7.94 0.25
N PHE A 406 22.90 -9.04 -0.43
CA PHE A 406 22.15 -10.27 -0.24
C PHE A 406 23.14 -11.41 0.02
N ASP A 407 23.08 -11.99 1.21
CA ASP A 407 24.05 -12.98 1.70
C ASP A 407 25.52 -12.47 1.63
N GLY A 408 25.71 -11.18 1.98
CA GLY A 408 27.02 -10.54 2.04
C GLY A 408 27.57 -9.99 0.72
N VAL A 409 26.88 -10.22 -0.41
CA VAL A 409 27.30 -9.74 -1.74
C VAL A 409 26.20 -8.93 -2.42
N PRO A 410 26.49 -8.07 -3.41
CA PRO A 410 25.47 -7.42 -4.21
C PRO A 410 24.53 -8.46 -4.85
N PRO A 411 23.19 -8.22 -4.84
CA PRO A 411 22.23 -9.17 -5.38
C PRO A 411 22.40 -9.37 -6.90
N VAL A 412 22.51 -10.64 -7.31
CA VAL A 412 22.67 -11.01 -8.72
C VAL A 412 21.32 -11.00 -9.44
N GLY A 413 21.31 -10.60 -10.71
CA GLY A 413 20.13 -10.62 -11.56
C GLY A 413 19.16 -9.47 -11.34
N VAL A 414 19.52 -8.46 -10.56
CA VAL A 414 18.75 -7.23 -10.42
C VAL A 414 19.18 -6.25 -11.51
N PRO A 415 18.29 -5.89 -12.46
CA PRO A 415 18.62 -4.93 -13.50
C PRO A 415 18.68 -3.51 -12.92
N ALA A 416 19.46 -2.63 -13.57
CA ALA A 416 19.40 -1.19 -13.29
C ALA A 416 18.03 -0.62 -13.68
N GLY A 417 17.66 0.53 -13.07
CA GLY A 417 16.44 1.27 -13.42
C GLY A 417 15.21 0.79 -12.67
N ALA A 418 15.35 0.32 -11.43
CA ALA A 418 14.23 0.00 -10.54
C ALA A 418 13.12 -0.87 -11.19
N GLY A 419 13.54 -1.93 -11.85
CA GLY A 419 12.67 -2.83 -12.62
C GLY A 419 12.28 -4.12 -11.91
N ALA A 420 13.00 -4.53 -10.85
CA ALA A 420 12.75 -5.75 -10.10
C ALA A 420 12.52 -5.44 -8.62
N ALA A 421 11.53 -6.10 -8.01
CA ALA A 421 11.24 -5.96 -6.58
C ALA A 421 11.92 -7.07 -5.74
N SER A 422 12.63 -8.01 -6.35
CA SER A 422 13.22 -9.14 -5.63
C SER A 422 14.48 -9.67 -6.31
N ALA A 423 15.32 -10.34 -5.51
CA ALA A 423 16.42 -11.15 -5.94
C ALA A 423 16.33 -12.53 -5.26
N LYS A 424 16.79 -13.59 -5.95
CA LYS A 424 16.69 -14.96 -5.44
C LYS A 424 18.06 -15.65 -5.47
N ILE A 425 18.36 -16.39 -4.40
CA ILE A 425 19.53 -17.26 -4.32
C ILE A 425 19.12 -18.68 -3.90
N LYS A 426 19.98 -19.64 -4.20
CA LYS A 426 19.83 -21.04 -3.80
C LYS A 426 21.03 -21.46 -2.96
N PRO A 427 21.03 -21.13 -1.65
CA PRO A 427 22.13 -21.51 -0.78
C PRO A 427 22.26 -23.04 -0.68
N GLU A 428 23.49 -23.51 -0.75
CA GLU A 428 23.84 -24.91 -0.57
C GLU A 428 24.21 -25.21 0.89
N GLY A 429 24.24 -26.51 1.25
CA GLY A 429 24.71 -27.01 2.54
C GLY A 429 23.61 -27.07 3.62
N PRO A 430 24.03 -27.25 4.91
CA PRO A 430 23.09 -27.35 6.03
C PRO A 430 22.37 -26.02 6.30
N GLN A 431 21.37 -26.07 7.17
CA GLN A 431 20.64 -24.89 7.61
C GLN A 431 21.58 -23.81 8.15
N ARG A 432 21.43 -22.59 7.68
CA ARG A 432 22.22 -21.43 8.06
C ARG A 432 21.45 -20.11 7.96
N SER A 433 22.03 -19.08 8.52
CA SER A 433 21.53 -17.71 8.38
C SER A 433 21.80 -17.15 6.99
N VAL A 434 20.85 -16.36 6.49
CA VAL A 434 20.98 -15.51 5.29
C VAL A 434 20.49 -14.11 5.64
N ALA A 435 21.21 -13.08 5.21
CA ALA A 435 20.86 -11.69 5.46
C ALA A 435 20.58 -10.94 4.17
N ALA A 436 19.52 -10.12 4.16
CA ALA A 436 19.26 -9.08 3.19
C ALA A 436 19.50 -7.70 3.83
N GLN A 437 20.19 -6.83 3.11
CA GLN A 437 20.43 -5.43 3.51
C GLN A 437 19.98 -4.51 2.40
N PHE A 438 19.33 -3.41 2.76
CA PHE A 438 18.82 -2.40 1.82
C PHE A 438 18.78 -1.04 2.48
N ASN A 439 19.61 -0.10 2.03
CA ASN A 439 19.64 1.29 2.50
C ASN A 439 19.62 1.44 4.04
N GLY A 440 20.33 0.55 4.76
CA GLY A 440 20.42 0.53 6.22
C GLY A 440 19.41 -0.40 6.91
N GLU A 441 18.36 -0.86 6.26
CA GLU A 441 17.50 -1.93 6.79
C GLU A 441 18.23 -3.28 6.65
N ARG A 442 18.12 -4.14 7.69
CA ARG A 442 18.67 -5.49 7.68
C ARG A 442 17.62 -6.51 8.15
N VAL A 443 17.40 -7.52 7.33
CA VAL A 443 16.53 -8.65 7.64
C VAL A 443 17.34 -9.92 7.59
N VAL A 444 17.20 -10.78 8.60
CA VAL A 444 17.90 -12.07 8.67
C VAL A 444 16.88 -13.18 8.82
N GLY A 445 17.07 -14.26 8.09
CA GLY A 445 16.27 -15.48 8.19
C GLY A 445 17.12 -16.73 8.13
N GLN A 446 16.53 -17.86 8.51
CA GLN A 446 17.14 -19.18 8.38
C GLN A 446 16.78 -19.80 7.03
N THR A 447 17.70 -20.55 6.43
CA THR A 447 17.40 -21.39 5.28
C THR A 447 16.53 -22.58 5.71
N TRP A 448 15.65 -23.03 4.80
CA TRP A 448 14.78 -24.19 4.97
C TRP A 448 14.85 -25.09 3.74
N PRO A 449 14.71 -26.42 3.87
CA PRO A 449 14.87 -27.36 2.74
C PRO A 449 13.78 -27.18 1.70
N ALA A 450 14.14 -26.73 0.50
CA ALA A 450 13.18 -26.57 -0.61
C ALA A 450 12.62 -27.94 -1.06
N ALA A 451 13.41 -29.01 -0.99
CA ALA A 451 12.96 -30.37 -1.27
C ALA A 451 11.81 -30.85 -0.35
N ASN A 452 11.68 -30.26 0.83
CA ASN A 452 10.57 -30.53 1.77
C ASN A 452 9.41 -29.54 1.59
N GLY A 453 9.41 -28.75 0.53
CA GLY A 453 8.35 -27.80 0.22
C GLY A 453 8.43 -26.50 1.04
N HIS A 454 9.63 -26.02 1.37
CA HIS A 454 9.81 -24.76 2.09
C HIS A 454 10.39 -23.66 1.18
N LEU A 455 9.94 -22.42 1.38
CA LEU A 455 10.46 -21.21 0.76
C LEU A 455 10.72 -20.13 1.82
N VAL A 456 11.78 -19.35 1.62
CA VAL A 456 12.17 -18.27 2.53
C VAL A 456 12.13 -16.93 1.83
N PHE A 457 11.52 -15.94 2.48
CA PHE A 457 11.46 -14.55 2.04
C PHE A 457 12.05 -13.66 3.13
N LEU A 458 13.03 -12.84 2.74
CA LEU A 458 13.53 -11.75 3.55
C LEU A 458 12.86 -10.47 3.05
N GLU A 459 11.77 -10.07 3.73
CA GLU A 459 10.90 -8.99 3.29
C GLU A 459 11.33 -7.65 3.90
N LEU A 460 11.77 -6.75 3.04
CA LEU A 460 12.15 -5.39 3.38
C LEU A 460 10.91 -4.50 3.60
N THR A 461 11.00 -3.60 4.58
CA THR A 461 9.91 -2.68 4.93
C THR A 461 9.97 -1.38 4.15
N TYR A 462 11.19 -0.87 3.83
CA TYR A 462 11.42 0.47 3.27
C TYR A 462 11.86 0.46 1.81
#